data_766c3fa9863c2ad19738ace57af7968a
#
_entry.id   766c3fa9863c2ad19738ace57af7968a
#
_cell.length_a   1.000
_cell.length_b   1.000
_cell.length_c   1.000
_cell.angle_alpha   90.00
_cell.angle_beta   90.00
_cell.angle_gamma   90.00
#
_symmetry.space_group_name_H-M   'P 1'
#
loop_
_entity.id
_entity.type
_entity.pdbx_description
1 polymer ?
#
loop_
_entity_poly.entity_id
_entity_poly.type
_entity_poly.pdbx_seq_one_letter_code
_entity_poly.pdbx_strand_id
1 'polypeptide(L)'
;DSADIDTDIICIDGQTIGRRADNTYIMLNKPRGYVTTLSDEKGRPCITELIKDVGKRVYPVGRLDMYSEGLLILTDDGDFANRLMHPSHEMTKTYHAWVNGKCSVAALDRLRSPFDIDGYKTKPAEVEIIYSCDDYTQLSISIHEGRNRQIRKMCEQTGLKLTKLKRV
;
A
#
# COMPACT_ATOMS: atom_id res chain seq x y z
N ASP A 1 -31.30 20.60 12.99
CA ASP A 1 -30.38 21.68 12.65
C ASP A 1 -28.99 21.04 12.46
N SER A 2 -28.32 21.36 11.37
CA SER A 2 -26.96 20.93 11.10
C SER A 2 -26.01 22.08 11.45
N ALA A 3 -24.95 21.79 12.20
CA ALA A 3 -23.91 22.75 12.49
C ALA A 3 -22.88 22.78 11.36
N ASP A 4 -22.42 23.97 10.98
CA ASP A 4 -21.32 24.17 10.06
C ASP A 4 -20.01 24.12 10.86
N ILE A 5 -19.18 23.11 10.60
CA ILE A 5 -17.94 22.88 11.35
C ILE A 5 -16.88 23.98 11.12
N ASP A 6 -16.99 24.76 10.03
CA ASP A 6 -16.04 25.82 9.70
C ASP A 6 -16.41 27.18 10.33
N THR A 7 -17.71 27.41 10.62
CA THR A 7 -18.20 28.71 11.08
C THR A 7 -18.83 28.65 12.48
N ASP A 8 -19.38 27.51 12.89
CA ASP A 8 -20.09 27.40 14.17
C ASP A 8 -19.17 27.02 15.34
N ILE A 9 -19.43 27.61 16.50
CA ILE A 9 -18.78 27.22 17.75
C ILE A 9 -19.64 26.11 18.39
N ILE A 10 -19.14 24.89 18.36
CA ILE A 10 -19.81 23.73 18.93
C ILE A 10 -19.30 23.52 20.37
N CYS A 11 -20.23 23.40 21.32
CA CYS A 11 -19.89 23.12 22.73
C CYS A 11 -20.57 21.84 23.20
N ILE A 12 -19.87 21.02 24.02
CA ILE A 12 -20.45 19.92 24.82
C ILE A 12 -20.24 20.27 26.29
N ASP A 13 -21.32 20.26 27.06
CA ASP A 13 -21.32 20.60 28.49
C ASP A 13 -20.61 21.94 28.82
N GLY A 14 -20.82 22.94 27.96
CA GLY A 14 -20.22 24.27 28.09
C GLY A 14 -18.73 24.35 27.70
N GLN A 15 -18.10 23.25 27.30
CA GLN A 15 -16.75 23.25 26.75
C GLN A 15 -16.79 23.31 25.23
N THR A 16 -16.11 24.30 24.66
CA THR A 16 -15.98 24.41 23.21
C THR A 16 -15.20 23.19 22.68
N ILE A 17 -15.82 22.44 21.76
CA ILE A 17 -15.09 21.44 20.98
C ILE A 17 -14.24 22.24 20.00
N GLY A 18 -12.92 22.14 20.15
CA GLY A 18 -11.97 22.88 19.33
C GLY A 18 -12.19 22.59 17.85
N ARG A 19 -11.86 23.59 17.01
CA ARG A 19 -11.75 23.39 15.55
C ARG A 19 -10.92 22.16 15.29
N ARG A 20 -11.30 21.39 14.27
CA ARG A 20 -10.56 20.23 13.79
C ARG A 20 -9.07 20.60 13.68
N ALA A 21 -8.22 19.98 14.49
CA ALA A 21 -6.78 20.19 14.39
C ALA A 21 -6.36 19.83 12.96
N ASP A 22 -5.36 20.52 12.41
CA ASP A 22 -4.83 20.24 11.09
C ASP A 22 -4.58 18.74 10.92
N ASN A 23 -5.06 18.20 9.80
CA ASN A 23 -4.89 16.80 9.48
C ASN A 23 -3.40 16.46 9.35
N THR A 24 -3.03 15.27 9.77
CA THR A 24 -1.66 14.77 9.71
C THR A 24 -1.50 13.81 8.54
N TYR A 25 -0.47 14.03 7.74
CA TYR A 25 -0.13 13.17 6.61
C TYR A 25 1.32 12.72 6.73
N ILE A 26 1.56 11.42 6.70
CA ILE A 26 2.90 10.84 6.85
C ILE A 26 3.17 9.92 5.67
N MET A 27 4.31 10.11 5.02
CA MET A 27 4.88 9.15 4.10
C MET A 27 5.93 8.31 4.82
N LEU A 28 5.61 7.05 5.07
CA LEU A 28 6.52 6.09 5.67
C LEU A 28 7.14 5.22 4.57
N ASN A 29 8.48 5.18 4.50
CA ASN A 29 9.17 4.12 3.78
C ASN A 29 9.21 2.88 4.69
N LYS A 30 8.13 2.08 4.66
CA LYS A 30 8.00 0.91 5.53
C LYS A 30 9.11 -0.10 5.25
N PRO A 31 9.92 -0.49 6.23
CA PRO A 31 10.89 -1.56 6.06
C PRO A 31 10.22 -2.95 6.05
N ARG A 32 10.97 -3.96 5.61
CA ARG A 32 10.57 -5.37 5.76
C ARG A 32 10.55 -5.76 7.24
N GLY A 33 9.76 -6.77 7.58
CA GLY A 33 9.67 -7.30 8.94
C GLY A 33 8.57 -6.68 9.80
N TYR A 34 7.93 -5.60 9.36
CA TYR A 34 6.85 -4.94 10.07
C TYR A 34 5.50 -5.24 9.45
N VAL A 35 4.51 -5.58 10.26
CA VAL A 35 3.12 -5.72 9.81
C VAL A 35 2.41 -4.37 9.77
N THR A 36 1.56 -4.17 8.75
CA THR A 36 0.76 -2.96 8.59
C THR A 36 -0.49 -3.06 9.45
N THR A 37 -0.32 -2.88 10.75
CA THR A 37 -1.40 -2.83 11.75
C THR A 37 -1.00 -1.91 12.90
N LEU A 38 -1.97 -1.39 13.64
CA LEU A 38 -1.74 -0.61 14.84
C LEU A 38 -1.56 -1.49 16.09
N SER A 39 -2.00 -2.75 16.04
CA SER A 39 -1.81 -3.74 17.10
C SER A 39 -1.72 -5.13 16.47
N ASP A 40 -0.91 -6.01 17.03
CA ASP A 40 -0.75 -7.38 16.57
C ASP A 40 -0.82 -8.37 17.74
N GLU A 41 -1.80 -9.25 17.71
CA GLU A 41 -2.02 -10.26 18.77
C GLU A 41 -0.90 -11.29 18.86
N LYS A 42 -0.11 -11.44 17.79
CA LYS A 42 1.01 -12.40 17.71
C LYS A 42 2.35 -11.80 18.15
N GLY A 43 2.37 -10.53 18.63
CA GLY A 43 3.58 -9.85 19.08
C GLY A 43 4.61 -9.57 17.98
N ARG A 44 4.20 -9.53 16.70
CA ARG A 44 5.10 -9.17 15.60
C ARG A 44 5.33 -7.66 15.58
N PRO A 45 6.51 -7.18 15.16
CA PRO A 45 6.76 -5.75 14.99
C PRO A 45 5.70 -5.08 14.13
N CYS A 46 5.13 -3.99 14.60
CA CYS A 46 4.06 -3.23 13.94
C CYS A 46 4.56 -1.88 13.45
N ILE A 47 3.89 -1.29 12.47
CA ILE A 47 4.20 0.05 11.98
C ILE A 47 4.12 1.13 13.06
N THR A 48 3.39 0.90 14.16
CA THR A 48 3.32 1.81 15.33
C THR A 48 4.68 2.06 15.97
N GLU A 49 5.59 1.08 15.90
CA GLU A 49 6.95 1.25 16.41
C GLU A 49 7.76 2.26 15.61
N LEU A 50 7.42 2.45 14.32
CA LEU A 50 8.11 3.34 13.39
C LEU A 50 7.59 4.78 13.41
N ILE A 51 6.47 5.03 14.11
CA ILE A 51 5.78 6.33 14.14
C ILE A 51 5.53 6.84 15.57
N LYS A 52 6.27 6.35 16.56
CA LYS A 52 6.11 6.69 17.98
C LYS A 52 6.17 8.20 18.27
N ASP A 53 6.98 8.91 17.49
CA ASP A 53 7.26 10.34 17.69
C ASP A 53 6.21 11.27 17.06
N VAL A 54 5.20 10.71 16.39
CA VAL A 54 4.17 11.51 15.69
C VAL A 54 3.24 12.26 16.66
N GLY A 55 3.08 11.75 17.90
CA GLY A 55 2.26 12.40 18.92
C GLY A 55 0.75 12.44 18.67
N LYS A 56 0.29 11.97 17.49
CA LYS A 56 -1.12 11.87 17.09
C LYS A 56 -1.45 10.47 16.62
N ARG A 57 -2.72 10.09 16.77
CA ARG A 57 -3.20 8.81 16.26
C ARG A 57 -3.46 8.90 14.74
N VAL A 58 -2.70 8.18 13.96
CA VAL A 58 -2.84 8.08 12.50
C VAL A 58 -3.09 6.63 12.09
N TYR A 59 -3.70 6.45 10.92
CA TYR A 59 -4.08 5.15 10.37
C TYR A 59 -3.40 4.93 9.02
N PRO A 60 -2.99 3.69 8.70
CA PRO A 60 -2.40 3.40 7.39
C PRO A 60 -3.45 3.45 6.28
N VAL A 61 -3.12 4.12 5.18
CA VAL A 61 -3.90 4.16 3.95
C VAL A 61 -3.54 2.93 3.12
N GLY A 62 -4.31 1.87 3.27
CA GLY A 62 -4.02 0.57 2.71
C GLY A 62 -2.94 -0.19 3.49
N ARG A 63 -2.44 -1.27 2.89
CA ARG A 63 -1.50 -2.18 3.55
C ARG A 63 -0.36 -2.59 2.65
N LEU A 64 0.78 -2.90 3.26
CA LEU A 64 1.88 -3.68 2.69
C LEU A 64 2.09 -4.94 3.53
N ASP A 65 2.39 -6.05 2.88
CA ASP A 65 2.74 -7.29 3.57
C ASP A 65 3.98 -7.09 4.47
N MET A 66 4.15 -7.96 5.46
CA MET A 66 5.31 -7.95 6.36
C MET A 66 6.65 -7.95 5.61
N TYR A 67 6.74 -8.72 4.52
CA TYR A 67 7.97 -8.84 3.70
C TYR A 67 7.98 -7.94 2.45
N SER A 68 7.06 -6.99 2.35
CA SER A 68 7.11 -5.92 1.36
C SER A 68 7.56 -4.63 2.01
N GLU A 69 8.25 -3.79 1.25
CA GLU A 69 8.77 -2.50 1.73
C GLU A 69 8.25 -1.33 0.88
N GLY A 70 8.59 -0.10 1.26
CA GLY A 70 8.33 1.10 0.46
C GLY A 70 7.18 1.94 0.97
N LEU A 71 6.58 2.71 0.06
CA LEU A 71 5.63 3.77 0.37
C LEU A 71 4.37 3.25 1.08
N LEU A 72 4.16 3.74 2.29
CA LEU A 72 2.93 3.59 3.07
C LEU A 72 2.51 4.97 3.59
N ILE A 73 1.33 5.43 3.22
CA ILE A 73 0.77 6.68 3.73
C ILE A 73 0.02 6.37 5.03
N LEU A 74 0.17 7.25 6.03
CA LEU A 74 -0.64 7.23 7.25
C LEU A 74 -1.26 8.62 7.45
N THR A 75 -2.49 8.66 7.95
CA THR A 75 -3.20 9.92 8.20
C THR A 75 -4.30 9.75 9.23
N ASP A 76 -4.73 10.85 9.83
CA ASP A 76 -5.98 10.98 10.61
C ASP A 76 -7.14 11.55 9.77
N ASP A 77 -6.89 11.87 8.48
CA ASP A 77 -7.89 12.31 7.51
C ASP A 77 -8.61 11.11 6.88
N GLY A 78 -9.82 10.81 7.38
CA GLY A 78 -10.64 9.70 6.87
C GLY A 78 -11.11 9.89 5.43
N ASP A 79 -11.40 11.12 5.01
CA ASP A 79 -11.88 11.42 3.65
C ASP A 79 -10.75 11.24 2.64
N PHE A 80 -9.57 11.74 2.94
CA PHE A 80 -8.38 11.51 2.13
C PHE A 80 -8.04 10.01 2.04
N ALA A 81 -8.05 9.30 3.18
CA ALA A 81 -7.81 7.86 3.20
C ALA A 81 -8.82 7.09 2.34
N ASN A 82 -10.11 7.45 2.45
CA ASN A 82 -11.17 6.84 1.65
C ASN A 82 -10.98 7.08 0.15
N ARG A 83 -10.65 8.30 -0.26
CA ARG A 83 -10.35 8.62 -1.68
C ARG A 83 -9.22 7.78 -2.26
N LEU A 84 -8.18 7.48 -1.47
CA LEU A 84 -7.05 6.66 -1.93
C LEU A 84 -7.32 5.16 -1.90
N MET A 85 -8.23 4.69 -1.02
CA MET A 85 -8.49 3.26 -0.83
C MET A 85 -9.71 2.75 -1.57
N HIS A 86 -10.68 3.62 -1.87
CA HIS A 86 -11.95 3.18 -2.46
C HIS A 86 -11.75 2.58 -3.85
N PRO A 87 -12.28 1.38 -4.12
CA PRO A 87 -12.06 0.67 -5.39
C PRO A 87 -12.48 1.43 -6.65
N SER A 88 -13.49 2.33 -6.54
CA SER A 88 -13.98 3.11 -7.68
C SER A 88 -12.97 4.14 -8.19
N HIS A 89 -11.99 4.53 -7.39
CA HIS A 89 -10.98 5.52 -7.79
C HIS A 89 -9.78 4.91 -8.50
N GLU A 90 -9.72 3.58 -8.56
CA GLU A 90 -8.72 2.82 -9.34
C GLU A 90 -7.27 3.31 -9.18
N MET A 91 -6.93 3.73 -7.97
CA MET A 91 -5.60 4.29 -7.69
C MET A 91 -4.49 3.32 -8.08
N THR A 92 -3.67 3.74 -9.03
CA THR A 92 -2.51 2.98 -9.49
C THR A 92 -1.50 2.82 -8.37
N LYS A 93 -0.96 1.62 -8.26
CA LYS A 93 0.08 1.27 -7.29
C LYS A 93 1.25 0.66 -8.04
N THR A 94 2.37 1.36 -8.04
CA THR A 94 3.59 0.92 -8.72
C THR A 94 4.54 0.25 -7.73
N TYR A 95 5.10 -0.86 -8.17
CA TYR A 95 6.03 -1.64 -7.38
C TYR A 95 7.29 -1.94 -8.18
N HIS A 96 8.43 -1.82 -7.53
CA HIS A 96 9.66 -2.43 -8.02
C HIS A 96 9.74 -3.87 -7.48
N ALA A 97 9.89 -4.82 -8.38
CA ALA A 97 9.96 -6.25 -8.08
C ALA A 97 11.30 -6.81 -8.59
N TRP A 98 12.06 -7.43 -7.70
CA TRP A 98 13.30 -8.14 -8.06
C TRP A 98 13.01 -9.63 -8.14
N VAL A 99 13.28 -10.22 -9.29
CA VAL A 99 13.13 -11.65 -9.54
C VAL A 99 14.47 -12.25 -9.94
N ASN A 100 14.70 -13.52 -9.58
CA ASN A 100 15.94 -14.21 -9.92
C ASN A 100 16.08 -14.41 -11.43
N GLY A 101 17.26 -14.19 -11.95
CA GLY A 101 17.63 -14.42 -13.35
C GLY A 101 16.98 -13.46 -14.33
N LYS A 102 17.15 -13.76 -15.62
CA LYS A 102 16.53 -13.01 -16.72
C LYS A 102 15.06 -13.41 -16.90
N CYS A 103 14.19 -12.42 -17.11
CA CYS A 103 12.82 -12.66 -17.50
C CYS A 103 12.73 -12.96 -19.01
N SER A 104 12.07 -14.05 -19.38
CA SER A 104 11.73 -14.32 -20.78
C SER A 104 10.62 -13.38 -21.28
N VAL A 105 10.55 -13.18 -22.58
CA VAL A 105 9.46 -12.40 -23.22
C VAL A 105 8.09 -12.99 -22.83
N ALA A 106 7.96 -14.31 -22.89
CA ALA A 106 6.72 -15.00 -22.50
C ALA A 106 6.31 -14.75 -21.04
N ALA A 107 7.28 -14.69 -20.10
CA ALA A 107 7.01 -14.38 -18.72
C ALA A 107 6.53 -12.92 -18.55
N LEU A 108 7.13 -11.97 -19.27
CA LEU A 108 6.71 -10.57 -19.25
C LEU A 108 5.30 -10.38 -19.82
N ASP A 109 5.00 -11.03 -20.95
CA ASP A 109 3.68 -10.96 -21.57
C ASP A 109 2.60 -11.61 -20.68
N ARG A 110 2.98 -12.69 -19.98
CA ARG A 110 2.08 -13.30 -18.98
C ARG A 110 1.84 -12.36 -17.80
N LEU A 111 2.86 -11.65 -17.28
CA LEU A 111 2.70 -10.67 -16.19
C LEU A 111 1.79 -9.50 -16.58
N ARG A 112 1.77 -9.09 -17.84
CA ARG A 112 0.90 -8.02 -18.36
C ARG A 112 -0.55 -8.46 -18.53
N SER A 113 -0.80 -9.76 -18.59
CA SER A 113 -2.14 -10.33 -18.80
C SER A 113 -2.92 -10.43 -17.49
N PRO A 114 -4.27 -10.53 -17.52
CA PRO A 114 -5.06 -10.80 -16.33
C PRO A 114 -4.71 -12.14 -15.69
N PHE A 115 -4.76 -12.18 -14.35
CA PHE A 115 -4.58 -13.37 -13.53
C PHE A 115 -5.87 -13.75 -12.81
N ASP A 116 -6.08 -15.04 -12.57
CA ASP A 116 -7.04 -15.47 -11.56
C ASP A 116 -6.31 -15.55 -10.22
N ILE A 117 -6.78 -14.77 -9.26
CA ILE A 117 -6.24 -14.72 -7.90
C ILE A 117 -7.40 -14.91 -6.93
N ASP A 118 -7.44 -16.08 -6.32
CA ASP A 118 -8.49 -16.47 -5.35
C ASP A 118 -9.91 -16.32 -5.92
N GLY A 119 -10.12 -16.74 -7.19
CA GLY A 119 -11.41 -16.62 -7.89
C GLY A 119 -11.74 -15.22 -8.40
N TYR A 120 -10.79 -14.29 -8.32
CA TYR A 120 -10.93 -12.95 -8.87
C TYR A 120 -10.03 -12.75 -10.09
N LYS A 121 -10.61 -12.34 -11.22
CA LYS A 121 -9.85 -12.01 -12.42
C LYS A 121 -9.33 -10.58 -12.33
N THR A 122 -8.01 -10.43 -12.24
CA THR A 122 -7.36 -9.12 -12.13
C THR A 122 -7.46 -8.31 -13.43
N LYS A 123 -7.28 -7.00 -13.34
CA LYS A 123 -7.00 -6.17 -14.50
C LYS A 123 -5.62 -6.48 -15.06
N PRO A 124 -5.35 -6.16 -16.35
CA PRO A 124 -4.00 -6.17 -16.90
C PRO A 124 -3.08 -5.26 -16.07
N ALA A 125 -1.84 -5.68 -15.90
CA ALA A 125 -0.81 -4.86 -15.25
C ALA A 125 0.11 -4.24 -16.31
N GLU A 126 0.65 -3.05 -16.01
CA GLU A 126 1.74 -2.46 -16.77
C GLU A 126 3.07 -3.01 -16.22
N VAL A 127 3.90 -3.58 -17.08
CA VAL A 127 5.17 -4.21 -16.67
C VAL A 127 6.30 -3.77 -17.57
N GLU A 128 7.35 -3.22 -16.96
CA GLU A 128 8.56 -2.76 -17.63
C GLU A 128 9.80 -3.34 -16.95
N ILE A 129 10.85 -3.55 -17.70
CA ILE A 129 12.17 -3.91 -17.17
C ILE A 129 12.90 -2.61 -16.82
N ILE A 130 13.26 -2.44 -15.54
CA ILE A 130 14.12 -1.34 -15.09
C ILE A 130 15.59 -1.73 -15.30
N TYR A 131 15.94 -2.97 -14.95
CA TYR A 131 17.30 -3.50 -15.04
C TYR A 131 17.27 -5.02 -15.18
N SER A 132 18.22 -5.59 -15.94
CA SER A 132 18.34 -7.03 -16.08
C SER A 132 19.81 -7.44 -16.22
N CYS A 133 20.21 -8.47 -15.47
CA CYS A 133 21.49 -9.15 -15.57
C CYS A 133 21.28 -10.67 -15.41
N ASP A 134 22.37 -11.46 -15.40
CA ASP A 134 22.26 -12.91 -15.28
C ASP A 134 21.69 -13.35 -13.93
N ASP A 135 21.97 -12.60 -12.86
CA ASP A 135 21.57 -12.93 -11.49
C ASP A 135 20.11 -12.54 -11.18
N TYR A 136 19.66 -11.39 -11.70
CA TYR A 136 18.31 -10.90 -11.41
C TYR A 136 17.78 -9.94 -12.48
N THR A 137 16.45 -9.82 -12.51
CA THR A 137 15.75 -8.77 -13.24
C THR A 137 14.96 -7.91 -12.24
N GLN A 138 15.06 -6.58 -12.36
CA GLN A 138 14.23 -5.61 -11.66
C GLN A 138 13.12 -5.14 -12.60
N LEU A 139 11.89 -5.34 -12.19
CA LEU A 139 10.68 -4.94 -12.91
C LEU A 139 10.00 -3.77 -12.22
N SER A 140 9.42 -2.86 -13.01
CA SER A 140 8.35 -1.95 -12.60
C SER A 140 7.02 -2.61 -12.91
N ILE A 141 6.15 -2.77 -11.91
CA ILE A 141 4.83 -3.37 -12.07
C ILE A 141 3.79 -2.42 -11.49
N SER A 142 2.91 -1.90 -12.36
CA SER A 142 1.80 -1.04 -11.96
C SER A 142 0.47 -1.80 -12.05
N ILE A 143 -0.30 -1.75 -10.97
CA ILE A 143 -1.61 -2.38 -10.84
C ILE A 143 -2.65 -1.37 -10.35
N HIS A 144 -3.91 -1.52 -10.78
CA HIS A 144 -5.03 -0.63 -10.45
C HIS A 144 -5.91 -1.14 -9.30
N GLU A 145 -5.57 -2.28 -8.75
CA GLU A 145 -6.23 -2.92 -7.61
C GLU A 145 -5.20 -3.35 -6.54
N GLY A 146 -5.64 -4.02 -5.49
CA GLY A 146 -4.72 -4.45 -4.43
C GLY A 146 -5.22 -5.74 -3.77
N ARG A 147 -5.27 -6.85 -4.52
CA ARG A 147 -5.64 -8.14 -3.96
C ARG A 147 -4.56 -8.70 -3.05
N ASN A 148 -4.95 -9.55 -2.14
CA ASN A 148 -4.01 -10.16 -1.19
C ASN A 148 -2.82 -10.79 -1.90
N ARG A 149 -1.61 -10.25 -1.63
CA ARG A 149 -0.35 -10.72 -2.18
C ARG A 149 -0.32 -10.82 -3.72
N GLN A 150 -1.05 -9.94 -4.42
CA GLN A 150 -1.29 -10.01 -5.87
C GLN A 150 -0.01 -10.20 -6.67
N ILE A 151 0.95 -9.29 -6.58
CA ILE A 151 2.21 -9.36 -7.35
C ILE A 151 3.00 -10.63 -7.03
N ARG A 152 2.99 -11.10 -5.77
CA ARG A 152 3.67 -12.35 -5.40
C ARG A 152 3.04 -13.55 -6.09
N LYS A 153 1.70 -13.62 -6.11
CA LYS A 153 0.95 -14.68 -6.81
C LYS A 153 1.12 -14.61 -8.32
N MET A 154 1.16 -13.40 -8.91
CA MET A 154 1.46 -13.21 -10.33
C MET A 154 2.85 -13.75 -10.68
N CYS A 155 3.88 -13.40 -9.90
CA CYS A 155 5.23 -13.93 -10.11
C CYS A 155 5.26 -15.47 -9.95
N GLU A 156 4.63 -16.00 -8.91
CA GLU A 156 4.57 -17.44 -8.67
C GLU A 156 3.90 -18.21 -9.82
N GLN A 157 2.72 -17.74 -10.29
CA GLN A 157 2.02 -18.35 -11.44
C GLN A 157 2.78 -18.20 -12.76
N THR A 158 3.73 -17.27 -12.83
CA THR A 158 4.60 -17.07 -14.00
C THR A 158 5.92 -17.86 -13.88
N GLY A 159 6.14 -18.55 -12.76
CA GLY A 159 7.38 -19.27 -12.47
C GLY A 159 8.56 -18.37 -12.08
N LEU A 160 8.31 -17.10 -11.79
CA LEU A 160 9.34 -16.14 -11.39
C LEU A 160 9.54 -16.16 -9.88
N LYS A 161 10.79 -16.33 -9.42
CA LYS A 161 11.14 -16.29 -8.00
C LYS A 161 11.35 -14.86 -7.55
N LEU A 162 10.32 -14.26 -6.95
CA LEU A 162 10.37 -12.91 -6.39
C LEU A 162 11.20 -12.89 -5.10
N THR A 163 12.24 -12.08 -5.05
CA THR A 163 13.16 -11.94 -3.90
C THR A 163 12.89 -10.68 -3.09
N LYS A 164 12.52 -9.58 -3.77
CA LYS A 164 12.25 -8.29 -3.13
C LYS A 164 11.07 -7.60 -3.81
N LEU A 165 10.24 -6.93 -3.00
CA LEU A 165 9.08 -6.15 -3.48
C LEU A 165 9.03 -4.83 -2.73
N LYS A 166 9.10 -3.72 -3.48
CA LYS A 166 9.05 -2.36 -2.95
C LYS A 166 7.98 -1.54 -3.64
N ARG A 167 7.04 -0.95 -2.89
CA ARG A 167 6.10 0.04 -3.43
C ARG A 167 6.78 1.40 -3.53
N VAL A 168 6.64 2.08 -4.68
CA VAL A 168 7.25 3.38 -4.99
C VAL A 168 6.22 4.46 -5.25
#